data_87336ebc88865770b7cf8493eab68500
#
_entry.id   87336ebc88865770b7cf8493eab68500
#
_cell.length_a   1.000
_cell.length_b   1.000
_cell.length_c   1.000
_cell.angle_alpha   90.00
_cell.angle_beta   90.00
_cell.angle_gamma   90.00
#
_symmetry.space_group_name_H-M   'P 1'
#
loop_
_entity.id
_entity.type
_entity.pdbx_description
1 polymer ?
#
loop_
_entity_poly.entity_id
_entity_poly.type
_entity_poly.pdbx_seq_one_letter_code
_entity_poly.pdbx_strand_id
1 'polypeptide(L)'
;MNIATTEKILDNQLWKRRNVAYQDDPTVTAAELTVSAKVLDRYTSEENLAKLFYNREQAESLAGLSAELLTTYPNYPYHQPAHGVDAMHTTRLLTDMIPADKMSSDQKDLLLVAAAAHDAGFKAGPPPDGYVTKEHYSVSFLDEQYEPGSAEYEFMERAIIGTIPGPKEQICRDSIQAKLLHHADLGYVWRSGGQDFLNYTMRFRFEECSELSWREFQELEDLFLPHYQQYLEKDMRECGVAEEVIEQMVRQVAENRRFITNPELDEPSQEILQDWPMAHSEKLSSPRHMGKTAFANSGVSL
;
A
#
# COMPACT_ATOMS: atom_id res chain seq x y z
N MET A 1 -20.04 18.65 9.56
CA MET A 1 -18.81 18.67 10.38
C MET A 1 -17.73 19.33 9.54
N ASN A 2 -16.92 20.23 10.09
CA ASN A 2 -15.92 20.98 9.29
C ASN A 2 -14.76 20.04 8.99
N ILE A 3 -14.23 20.04 7.74
CA ILE A 3 -13.11 19.21 7.28
C ILE A 3 -11.92 19.28 8.26
N ALA A 4 -11.57 20.46 8.74
CA ALA A 4 -10.52 20.68 9.75
C ALA A 4 -10.77 19.96 11.09
N THR A 5 -12.02 19.66 11.42
CA THR A 5 -12.40 18.93 12.65
C THR A 5 -12.25 17.42 12.44
N THR A 6 -12.57 16.93 11.26
CA THR A 6 -12.42 15.51 10.89
C THR A 6 -10.94 15.15 10.77
N GLU A 7 -10.12 16.02 10.14
CA GLU A 7 -8.67 15.88 10.07
C GLU A 7 -8.02 15.82 11.47
N LYS A 8 -8.41 16.70 12.38
CA LYS A 8 -7.93 16.66 13.76
C LYS A 8 -8.35 15.42 14.53
N ILE A 9 -9.51 14.84 14.24
CA ILE A 9 -9.98 13.61 14.89
C ILE A 9 -9.19 12.40 14.36
N LEU A 10 -9.00 12.30 13.05
CA LEU A 10 -8.18 11.26 12.42
C LEU A 10 -6.71 11.36 12.88
N ASP A 11 -6.14 12.56 12.89
CA ASP A 11 -4.79 12.83 13.36
C ASP A 11 -4.57 12.46 14.83
N ASN A 12 -5.51 12.84 15.71
CA ASN A 12 -5.40 12.53 17.14
C ASN A 12 -5.64 11.05 17.46
N GLN A 13 -6.51 10.37 16.72
CA GLN A 13 -6.84 8.97 17.01
C GLN A 13 -5.83 8.01 16.37
N LEU A 14 -5.42 8.22 15.13
CA LEU A 14 -4.41 7.40 14.47
C LEU A 14 -3.00 7.61 15.04
N TRP A 15 -2.58 8.86 15.29
CA TRP A 15 -1.26 9.19 15.87
C TRP A 15 -1.09 8.75 17.31
N LYS A 16 -2.08 8.99 18.16
CA LYS A 16 -1.98 8.60 19.58
C LYS A 16 -1.98 7.09 19.77
N ARG A 17 -2.56 6.33 18.86
CA ARG A 17 -2.69 4.87 18.94
C ARG A 17 -1.51 4.12 18.37
N ARG A 18 -0.79 4.65 17.37
CA ARG A 18 0.47 4.11 16.88
C ARG A 18 1.58 4.00 17.94
N ASN A 19 1.43 4.68 19.06
CA ASN A 19 2.35 4.63 20.20
C ASN A 19 1.96 3.63 21.28
N VAL A 20 0.88 2.86 21.12
CA VAL A 20 0.59 1.75 22.03
C VAL A 20 1.52 0.60 21.61
N ALA A 21 2.47 0.28 22.49
CA ALA A 21 3.40 -0.82 22.29
C ALA A 21 2.62 -2.09 21.93
N TYR A 22 2.80 -2.57 20.70
CA TYR A 22 2.52 -3.94 20.35
C TYR A 22 3.46 -4.79 21.23
N GLN A 23 2.92 -5.40 22.25
CA GLN A 23 3.65 -6.44 22.95
C GLN A 23 3.70 -7.61 21.98
N ASP A 24 4.90 -8.10 21.70
CA ASP A 24 5.11 -9.33 20.95
C ASP A 24 4.14 -10.40 21.49
N ASP A 25 2.98 -10.54 20.81
CA ASP A 25 2.06 -11.63 21.14
C ASP A 25 2.55 -12.88 20.39
N PRO A 26 3.13 -13.86 21.12
CA PRO A 26 3.67 -15.06 20.51
C PRO A 26 2.57 -16.00 19.97
N THR A 27 1.31 -15.60 20.00
CA THR A 27 0.17 -16.44 19.60
C THR A 27 -0.19 -16.35 18.11
N VAL A 28 0.46 -15.51 17.31
CA VAL A 28 0.41 -15.65 15.85
C VAL A 28 1.10 -16.97 15.49
N THR A 29 0.31 -17.99 15.20
CA THR A 29 0.81 -19.37 15.15
C THR A 29 1.72 -19.58 13.93
N ALA A 30 2.77 -20.38 14.12
CA ALA A 30 3.73 -20.78 13.07
C ALA A 30 3.05 -21.39 11.82
N ALA A 31 1.80 -21.86 11.92
CA ALA A 31 1.02 -22.40 10.80
C ALA A 31 0.52 -21.30 9.85
N GLU A 32 0.12 -20.14 10.37
CA GLU A 32 -0.33 -18.98 9.57
C GLU A 32 0.86 -18.39 8.79
N LEU A 33 2.04 -18.38 9.42
CA LEU A 33 3.29 -17.96 8.81
C LEU A 33 3.73 -18.89 7.66
N THR A 34 3.46 -20.20 7.76
CA THR A 34 3.95 -21.19 6.79
C THR A 34 3.20 -21.13 5.45
N VAL A 35 1.92 -20.80 5.44
CA VAL A 35 1.15 -20.60 4.20
C VAL A 35 1.60 -19.31 3.49
N SER A 36 1.78 -18.24 4.24
CA SER A 36 2.34 -16.99 3.73
C SER A 36 3.73 -17.18 3.13
N ALA A 37 4.62 -17.95 3.75
CA ALA A 37 5.96 -18.19 3.25
C ALA A 37 6.00 -18.89 1.89
N LYS A 38 5.16 -19.91 1.65
CA LYS A 38 5.11 -20.62 0.36
C LYS A 38 4.55 -19.76 -0.79
N VAL A 39 3.55 -18.95 -0.48
CA VAL A 39 3.01 -17.98 -1.43
C VAL A 39 4.07 -16.90 -1.68
N LEU A 40 4.70 -16.43 -0.63
CA LEU A 40 5.74 -15.42 -0.67
C LEU A 40 6.93 -15.84 -1.54
N ASP A 41 7.51 -17.03 -1.32
CA ASP A 41 8.63 -17.58 -2.11
C ASP A 41 8.36 -17.53 -3.62
N ARG A 42 7.11 -17.74 -4.02
CA ARG A 42 6.72 -17.67 -5.43
C ARG A 42 6.68 -16.24 -5.98
N TYR A 43 6.25 -15.26 -5.18
CA TYR A 43 6.07 -13.88 -5.63
C TYR A 43 7.31 -13.01 -5.41
N THR A 44 8.15 -13.33 -4.41
CA THR A 44 9.42 -12.65 -4.15
C THR A 44 10.59 -13.23 -4.94
N SER A 45 10.38 -14.27 -5.79
CA SER A 45 11.46 -14.76 -6.63
C SER A 45 11.96 -13.63 -7.55
N GLU A 46 13.27 -13.50 -7.67
CA GLU A 46 13.91 -12.50 -8.53
C GLU A 46 13.38 -12.56 -9.97
N GLU A 47 13.10 -13.76 -10.50
CA GLU A 47 12.51 -13.96 -11.82
C GLU A 47 11.14 -13.27 -11.96
N ASN A 48 10.30 -13.34 -10.94
CA ASN A 48 8.97 -12.71 -10.97
C ASN A 48 9.06 -11.20 -10.74
N LEU A 49 9.90 -10.77 -9.81
CA LEU A 49 10.15 -9.34 -9.58
C LEU A 49 10.77 -8.67 -10.80
N ALA A 50 11.70 -9.33 -11.50
CA ALA A 50 12.33 -8.80 -12.71
C ALA A 50 11.32 -8.44 -13.82
N LYS A 51 10.16 -9.13 -13.86
CA LYS A 51 9.09 -8.82 -14.83
C LYS A 51 8.41 -7.48 -14.59
N LEU A 52 8.52 -6.91 -13.39
CA LEU A 52 7.94 -5.62 -13.03
C LEU A 52 8.76 -4.44 -13.61
N PHE A 53 10.05 -4.60 -13.81
CA PHE A 53 10.94 -3.52 -14.24
C PHE A 53 10.82 -3.20 -15.73
N TYR A 54 11.03 -1.93 -16.08
CA TYR A 54 10.92 -1.40 -17.43
C TYR A 54 12.22 -1.56 -18.22
N ASN A 55 13.37 -1.30 -17.55
CA ASN A 55 14.69 -1.45 -18.13
C ASN A 55 15.17 -2.90 -18.01
N ARG A 56 15.11 -3.64 -19.11
CA ARG A 56 15.44 -5.07 -19.15
C ARG A 56 16.91 -5.38 -18.83
N GLU A 57 17.81 -4.44 -19.09
CA GLU A 57 19.25 -4.63 -18.80
C GLU A 57 19.54 -4.58 -17.31
N GLN A 58 18.74 -3.86 -16.53
CA GLN A 58 18.88 -3.70 -15.08
C GLN A 58 17.89 -4.57 -14.29
N ALA A 59 16.91 -5.17 -14.94
CA ALA A 59 15.78 -5.84 -14.28
C ALA A 59 16.21 -6.92 -13.28
N GLU A 60 17.21 -7.74 -13.60
CA GLU A 60 17.70 -8.80 -12.71
C GLU A 60 18.40 -8.21 -11.46
N SER A 61 19.23 -7.18 -11.64
CA SER A 61 19.91 -6.51 -10.52
C SER A 61 18.91 -5.81 -9.59
N LEU A 62 17.93 -5.08 -10.15
CA LEU A 62 16.92 -4.37 -9.37
C LEU A 62 15.95 -5.35 -8.69
N ALA A 63 15.67 -6.49 -9.31
CA ALA A 63 14.88 -7.56 -8.71
C ALA A 63 15.60 -8.19 -7.51
N GLY A 64 16.90 -8.44 -7.64
CA GLY A 64 17.74 -8.95 -6.54
C GLY A 64 17.74 -7.99 -5.34
N LEU A 65 17.98 -6.70 -5.59
CA LEU A 65 17.89 -5.66 -4.56
C LEU A 65 16.49 -5.60 -3.92
N SER A 66 15.43 -5.63 -4.72
CA SER A 66 14.07 -5.60 -4.19
C SER A 66 13.74 -6.83 -3.35
N ALA A 67 14.20 -8.02 -3.77
CA ALA A 67 14.05 -9.25 -2.99
C ALA A 67 14.78 -9.14 -1.65
N GLU A 68 15.99 -8.58 -1.61
CA GLU A 68 16.75 -8.35 -0.38
C GLU A 68 15.99 -7.38 0.56
N LEU A 69 15.51 -6.24 0.07
CA LEU A 69 14.73 -5.30 0.83
C LEU A 69 13.47 -5.94 1.43
N LEU A 70 12.75 -6.74 0.66
CA LEU A 70 11.56 -7.46 1.14
C LEU A 70 11.87 -8.46 2.26
N THR A 71 13.09 -9.00 2.35
CA THR A 71 13.47 -9.88 3.48
C THR A 71 13.61 -9.15 4.80
N THR A 72 13.72 -7.82 4.79
CA THR A 72 13.83 -6.98 5.99
C THR A 72 12.47 -6.64 6.61
N TYR A 73 11.38 -6.93 5.92
CA TYR A 73 10.04 -6.72 6.44
C TYR A 73 9.76 -7.62 7.64
N PRO A 74 9.03 -7.13 8.63
CA PRO A 74 8.57 -7.97 9.72
C PRO A 74 7.50 -8.95 9.22
N ASN A 75 7.12 -9.85 10.11
CA ASN A 75 6.06 -10.80 9.84
C ASN A 75 4.79 -10.42 10.64
N TYR A 76 4.25 -9.25 10.35
CA TYR A 76 3.02 -8.76 10.96
C TYR A 76 1.81 -9.05 10.06
N PRO A 77 0.59 -8.95 10.57
CA PRO A 77 -0.61 -9.19 9.78
C PRO A 77 -0.71 -8.34 8.51
N TYR A 78 -0.35 -7.06 8.57
CA TYR A 78 -0.38 -6.12 7.46
C TYR A 78 1.03 -5.84 6.92
N HIS A 79 1.94 -5.30 7.75
CA HIS A 79 3.32 -5.00 7.36
C HIS A 79 4.15 -6.29 7.29
N GLN A 80 4.19 -6.90 6.11
CA GLN A 80 4.90 -8.13 5.81
C GLN A 80 5.41 -8.10 4.36
N PRO A 81 6.34 -9.00 3.96
CA PRO A 81 6.88 -8.99 2.60
C PRO A 81 5.82 -9.03 1.50
N ALA A 82 4.67 -9.70 1.72
CA ALA A 82 3.58 -9.73 0.75
C ALA A 82 2.97 -8.34 0.50
N HIS A 83 2.91 -7.47 1.52
CA HIS A 83 2.49 -6.07 1.37
C HIS A 83 3.47 -5.30 0.48
N GLY A 84 4.78 -5.44 0.70
CA GLY A 84 5.78 -4.81 -0.16
C GLY A 84 5.70 -5.24 -1.62
N VAL A 85 5.51 -6.55 -1.88
CA VAL A 85 5.28 -7.06 -3.25
C VAL A 85 4.01 -6.49 -3.85
N ASP A 86 2.93 -6.40 -3.09
CA ASP A 86 1.65 -5.84 -3.54
C ASP A 86 1.78 -4.34 -3.86
N ALA A 87 2.53 -3.60 -3.05
CA ALA A 87 2.88 -2.20 -3.32
C ALA A 87 3.70 -2.06 -4.61
N MET A 88 4.67 -2.95 -4.88
CA MET A 88 5.41 -2.97 -6.16
C MET A 88 4.48 -3.20 -7.36
N HIS A 89 3.61 -4.20 -7.30
CA HIS A 89 2.64 -4.46 -8.38
C HIS A 89 1.69 -3.28 -8.59
N THR A 90 1.23 -2.66 -7.52
CA THR A 90 0.35 -1.49 -7.59
C THR A 90 1.09 -0.26 -8.14
N THR A 91 2.36 -0.08 -7.75
CA THR A 91 3.23 0.96 -8.32
C THR A 91 3.42 0.75 -9.82
N ARG A 92 3.67 -0.49 -10.26
CA ARG A 92 3.77 -0.82 -11.69
C ARG A 92 2.47 -0.46 -12.42
N LEU A 93 1.33 -0.83 -11.87
CA LEU A 93 0.02 -0.51 -12.44
C LEU A 93 -0.18 1.01 -12.57
N LEU A 94 0.09 1.78 -11.52
CA LEU A 94 -0.05 3.24 -11.53
C LEU A 94 0.91 3.91 -12.52
N THR A 95 2.17 3.45 -12.59
CA THR A 95 3.15 3.99 -13.53
C THR A 95 2.85 3.67 -14.99
N ASP A 96 2.06 2.64 -15.27
CA ASP A 96 1.53 2.35 -16.61
C ASP A 96 0.33 3.23 -17.00
N MET A 97 -0.36 3.83 -16.02
CA MET A 97 -1.53 4.70 -16.23
C MET A 97 -1.15 6.17 -16.48
N ILE A 98 0.04 6.61 -16.08
CA ILE A 98 0.47 7.99 -16.29
C ILE A 98 1.08 8.19 -17.69
N PRO A 99 0.99 9.41 -18.25
CA PRO A 99 1.64 9.75 -19.53
C PRO A 99 3.15 9.49 -19.51
N ALA A 100 3.69 8.99 -20.63
CA ALA A 100 5.08 8.60 -20.75
C ALA A 100 6.09 9.76 -20.54
N ASP A 101 5.66 11.00 -20.77
CA ASP A 101 6.46 12.21 -20.58
C ASP A 101 6.54 12.67 -19.10
N LYS A 102 5.76 12.07 -18.22
CA LYS A 102 5.72 12.41 -16.78
C LYS A 102 6.81 11.71 -15.97
N MET A 103 7.28 10.55 -16.41
CA MET A 103 8.28 9.76 -15.71
C MET A 103 9.03 8.85 -16.70
N SER A 104 10.37 8.91 -16.68
CA SER A 104 11.21 8.02 -17.50
C SER A 104 11.14 6.57 -17.04
N SER A 105 11.58 5.62 -17.87
CA SER A 105 11.66 4.20 -17.49
C SER A 105 12.55 3.99 -16.26
N ASP A 106 13.69 4.68 -16.19
CA ASP A 106 14.59 4.58 -15.04
C ASP A 106 13.95 5.12 -13.75
N GLN A 107 13.21 6.23 -13.84
CA GLN A 107 12.45 6.74 -12.68
C GLN A 107 11.33 5.80 -12.24
N LYS A 108 10.66 5.12 -13.19
CA LYS A 108 9.67 4.08 -12.87
C LYS A 108 10.30 2.90 -12.17
N ASP A 109 11.49 2.48 -12.60
CA ASP A 109 12.26 1.41 -11.97
C ASP A 109 12.71 1.78 -10.56
N LEU A 110 13.22 3.01 -10.35
CA LEU A 110 13.53 3.52 -9.01
C LEU A 110 12.30 3.55 -8.10
N LEU A 111 11.13 3.89 -8.65
CA LEU A 111 9.89 3.89 -7.87
C LEU A 111 9.44 2.49 -7.45
N LEU A 112 9.72 1.46 -8.26
CA LEU A 112 9.51 0.07 -7.90
C LEU A 112 10.45 -0.38 -6.78
N VAL A 113 11.73 0.03 -6.80
CA VAL A 113 12.66 -0.20 -5.68
C VAL A 113 12.19 0.52 -4.42
N ALA A 114 11.75 1.78 -4.54
CA ALA A 114 11.18 2.52 -3.41
C ALA A 114 9.94 1.81 -2.84
N ALA A 115 9.11 1.20 -3.68
CA ALA A 115 7.97 0.40 -3.23
C ALA A 115 8.38 -0.88 -2.49
N ALA A 116 9.50 -1.51 -2.88
CA ALA A 116 10.07 -2.62 -2.11
C ALA A 116 10.67 -2.18 -0.77
N ALA A 117 11.13 -0.91 -0.67
CA ALA A 117 11.82 -0.39 0.50
C ALA A 117 10.90 0.32 1.51
N HIS A 118 9.68 0.73 1.15
CA HIS A 118 8.91 1.72 1.91
C HIS A 118 8.62 1.32 3.38
N ASP A 119 8.51 0.04 3.66
CA ASP A 119 8.35 -0.53 5.00
C ASP A 119 9.51 -1.45 5.40
N ALA A 120 10.68 -1.35 4.73
CA ALA A 120 11.87 -2.11 5.09
C ALA A 120 12.24 -1.84 6.57
N GLY A 121 12.47 -2.91 7.33
CA GLY A 121 12.80 -2.83 8.75
C GLY A 121 11.69 -2.27 9.64
N PHE A 122 10.45 -2.21 9.15
CA PHE A 122 9.29 -1.74 9.94
C PHE A 122 9.23 -2.43 11.30
N LYS A 123 8.98 -1.65 12.34
CA LYS A 123 8.77 -2.15 13.71
C LYS A 123 7.54 -1.51 14.32
N ALA A 124 6.77 -2.28 15.06
CA ALA A 124 5.70 -1.72 15.89
C ALA A 124 6.28 -0.75 16.94
N GLY A 125 5.56 0.31 17.27
CA GLY A 125 6.01 1.31 18.23
C GLY A 125 6.77 2.49 17.59
N PRO A 126 7.58 3.24 18.35
CA PRO A 126 8.31 4.40 17.85
C PRO A 126 9.41 3.97 16.84
N PRO A 127 9.85 4.89 15.94
CA PRO A 127 10.99 4.61 15.08
C PRO A 127 12.24 4.33 15.91
N PRO A 128 13.22 3.61 15.36
CA PRO A 128 14.52 3.40 16.01
C PRO A 128 15.21 4.73 16.36
N ASP A 129 16.08 4.70 17.37
CA ASP A 129 16.84 5.86 17.79
C ASP A 129 17.62 6.49 16.62
N GLY A 130 17.50 7.80 16.48
CA GLY A 130 18.14 8.59 15.41
C GLY A 130 17.24 8.84 14.20
N TYR A 131 16.07 8.24 14.12
CA TYR A 131 15.12 8.46 13.02
C TYR A 131 13.87 9.21 13.49
N VAL A 132 13.37 10.10 12.62
CA VAL A 132 12.17 10.93 12.91
C VAL A 132 10.89 10.14 12.76
N THR A 133 10.81 9.27 11.72
CA THR A 133 9.69 8.39 11.43
C THR A 133 10.19 7.01 11.01
N LYS A 134 9.28 6.04 10.91
CA LYS A 134 9.58 4.69 10.41
C LYS A 134 10.03 4.73 8.95
N GLU A 135 9.43 5.59 8.16
CA GLU A 135 9.76 5.76 6.75
C GLU A 135 11.18 6.33 6.56
N HIS A 136 11.63 7.25 7.43
CA HIS A 136 13.04 7.67 7.44
C HIS A 136 13.99 6.51 7.78
N TYR A 137 13.57 5.60 8.64
CA TYR A 137 14.34 4.38 8.90
C TYR A 137 14.33 3.45 7.68
N SER A 138 13.20 3.28 7.01
CA SER A 138 13.09 2.49 5.79
C SER A 138 13.99 3.04 4.67
N VAL A 139 14.12 4.36 4.53
CA VAL A 139 15.05 4.99 3.58
C VAL A 139 16.50 4.56 3.83
N SER A 140 16.93 4.38 5.08
CA SER A 140 18.32 4.00 5.39
C SER A 140 18.73 2.62 4.84
N PHE A 141 17.79 1.76 4.49
CA PHE A 141 18.10 0.49 3.80
C PHE A 141 18.57 0.67 2.35
N LEU A 142 18.46 1.88 1.80
CA LEU A 142 18.99 2.24 0.49
C LEU A 142 20.46 2.70 0.53
N ASP A 143 21.00 3.04 1.71
CA ASP A 143 22.32 3.68 1.89
C ASP A 143 23.48 2.80 1.39
N GLU A 144 23.32 1.48 1.38
CA GLU A 144 24.34 0.56 0.91
C GLU A 144 24.43 0.49 -0.63
N GLN A 145 23.36 0.84 -1.32
CA GLN A 145 23.22 0.68 -2.78
C GLN A 145 23.23 2.01 -3.52
N TYR A 146 22.81 3.08 -2.87
CA TYR A 146 22.72 4.42 -3.44
C TYR A 146 23.42 5.43 -2.54
N GLU A 147 24.22 6.29 -3.13
CA GLU A 147 24.90 7.35 -2.39
C GLU A 147 23.87 8.36 -1.85
N PRO A 148 23.79 8.56 -0.52
CA PRO A 148 22.91 9.58 0.06
C PRO A 148 23.14 10.96 -0.56
N GLY A 149 22.06 11.60 -1.03
CA GLY A 149 22.11 12.87 -1.75
C GLY A 149 22.33 12.76 -3.25
N SER A 150 22.49 11.56 -3.82
CA SER A 150 22.38 11.37 -5.27
C SER A 150 20.95 11.62 -5.76
N ALA A 151 20.77 11.91 -7.05
CA ALA A 151 19.45 12.19 -7.62
C ALA A 151 18.51 10.97 -7.50
N GLU A 152 19.04 9.76 -7.64
CA GLU A 152 18.32 8.51 -7.49
C GLU A 152 17.89 8.29 -6.05
N TYR A 153 18.78 8.53 -5.09
CA TYR A 153 18.50 8.42 -3.68
C TYR A 153 17.39 9.43 -3.25
N GLU A 154 17.55 10.71 -3.58
CA GLU A 154 16.57 11.74 -3.27
C GLU A 154 15.20 11.46 -3.91
N PHE A 155 15.18 10.87 -5.10
CA PHE A 155 13.94 10.48 -5.77
C PHE A 155 13.20 9.40 -4.97
N MET A 156 13.89 8.36 -4.53
CA MET A 156 13.32 7.26 -3.75
C MET A 156 12.96 7.70 -2.33
N GLU A 157 13.83 8.47 -1.68
CA GLU A 157 13.55 9.06 -0.37
C GLU A 157 12.23 9.86 -0.37
N ARG A 158 12.05 10.76 -1.33
CA ARG A 158 10.79 11.53 -1.47
C ARG A 158 9.59 10.64 -1.69
N ALA A 159 9.73 9.55 -2.42
CA ALA A 159 8.66 8.60 -2.63
C ALA A 159 8.27 7.91 -1.32
N ILE A 160 9.25 7.38 -0.58
CA ILE A 160 9.05 6.67 0.70
C ILE A 160 8.49 7.61 1.77
N ILE A 161 9.07 8.81 1.92
CA ILE A 161 8.56 9.82 2.87
C ILE A 161 7.12 10.23 2.53
N GLY A 162 6.72 10.15 1.25
CA GLY A 162 5.35 10.40 0.81
C GLY A 162 4.32 9.42 1.36
N THR A 163 4.72 8.24 1.85
CA THR A 163 3.81 7.25 2.46
C THR A 163 3.48 7.55 3.92
N ILE A 164 4.24 8.44 4.59
CA ILE A 164 3.95 8.84 5.98
C ILE A 164 2.47 9.20 6.11
N PRO A 165 1.71 8.54 7.00
CA PRO A 165 0.32 8.90 7.24
C PRO A 165 0.23 10.24 7.99
N GLY A 166 -0.68 11.10 7.57
CA GLY A 166 -0.92 12.36 8.24
C GLY A 166 -1.38 13.48 7.30
N PRO A 167 -1.66 14.68 7.84
CA PRO A 167 -2.16 15.79 7.04
C PRO A 167 -1.10 16.26 6.03
N LYS A 168 -1.58 16.60 4.84
CA LYS A 168 -0.76 16.96 3.67
C LYS A 168 0.25 18.08 3.93
N GLU A 169 -0.04 18.96 4.87
CA GLU A 169 0.82 20.10 5.23
C GLU A 169 2.10 19.72 5.98
N GLN A 170 2.12 18.50 6.54
CA GLN A 170 3.28 17.94 7.25
C GLN A 170 4.10 16.97 6.42
N ILE A 171 3.63 16.62 5.21
CA ILE A 171 4.20 15.56 4.39
C ILE A 171 4.41 16.08 2.97
N CYS A 172 5.63 15.97 2.46
CA CYS A 172 5.98 16.32 1.08
C CYS A 172 5.37 15.34 0.06
N ARG A 173 4.06 15.43 -0.19
CA ARG A 173 3.37 14.72 -1.31
C ARG A 173 3.12 15.65 -2.50
N ASP A 174 4.06 16.50 -2.81
CA ASP A 174 3.98 17.43 -3.93
C ASP A 174 4.52 16.83 -5.24
N SER A 175 5.33 15.79 -5.15
CA SER A 175 5.93 15.12 -6.30
C SER A 175 5.10 13.93 -6.81
N ILE A 176 5.25 13.61 -8.10
CA ILE A 176 4.53 12.49 -8.74
C ILE A 176 4.89 11.17 -8.07
N GLN A 177 6.18 10.91 -7.81
CA GLN A 177 6.64 9.66 -7.18
C GLN A 177 6.05 9.48 -5.77
N ALA A 178 5.96 10.54 -4.97
CA ALA A 178 5.38 10.49 -3.63
C ALA A 178 3.88 10.17 -3.67
N LYS A 179 3.14 10.79 -4.61
CA LYS A 179 1.72 10.51 -4.82
C LYS A 179 1.48 9.07 -5.25
N LEU A 180 2.23 8.61 -6.26
CA LEU A 180 2.06 7.26 -6.79
C LEU A 180 2.37 6.21 -5.74
N LEU A 181 3.46 6.34 -4.98
CA LEU A 181 3.81 5.37 -3.95
C LEU A 181 2.82 5.39 -2.78
N HIS A 182 2.36 6.56 -2.34
CA HIS A 182 1.31 6.65 -1.32
C HIS A 182 0.02 5.91 -1.72
N HIS A 183 -0.41 6.08 -2.98
CA HIS A 183 -1.60 5.38 -3.46
C HIS A 183 -1.33 3.91 -3.83
N ALA A 184 -0.08 3.53 -4.03
CA ALA A 184 0.32 2.13 -4.20
C ALA A 184 0.31 1.37 -2.88
N ASP A 185 0.83 1.98 -1.81
CA ASP A 185 0.78 1.46 -0.44
C ASP A 185 -0.68 1.20 0.02
N LEU A 186 -1.57 2.14 -0.27
CA LEU A 186 -3.02 2.01 -0.01
C LEU A 186 -3.78 1.37 -1.20
N GLY A 187 -3.11 0.60 -2.05
CA GLY A 187 -3.68 0.06 -3.28
C GLY A 187 -4.94 -0.77 -3.09
N TYR A 188 -5.03 -1.50 -2.00
CA TYR A 188 -6.19 -2.32 -1.67
C TYR A 188 -7.49 -1.51 -1.55
N VAL A 189 -7.41 -0.24 -1.18
CA VAL A 189 -8.58 0.63 -0.97
C VAL A 189 -9.32 0.94 -2.27
N TRP A 190 -8.60 1.09 -3.38
CA TRP A 190 -9.19 1.49 -4.67
C TRP A 190 -9.13 0.40 -5.75
N ARG A 191 -8.34 -0.66 -5.51
CA ARG A 191 -8.11 -1.75 -6.47
C ARG A 191 -8.91 -3.00 -6.13
N SER A 192 -9.10 -3.29 -4.84
CA SER A 192 -9.78 -4.46 -4.33
C SER A 192 -11.20 -4.13 -3.90
N GLY A 193 -12.10 -5.12 -3.93
CA GLY A 193 -13.47 -4.96 -3.45
C GLY A 193 -13.98 -6.20 -2.73
N GLY A 194 -15.09 -6.04 -2.00
CA GLY A 194 -15.74 -7.13 -1.28
C GLY A 194 -14.80 -7.83 -0.30
N GLN A 195 -14.68 -9.15 -0.44
CA GLN A 195 -13.91 -10.00 0.47
C GLN A 195 -12.41 -9.70 0.49
N ASP A 196 -11.82 -9.35 -0.68
CA ASP A 196 -10.40 -9.02 -0.77
C ASP A 196 -10.10 -7.73 -0.01
N PHE A 197 -10.92 -6.68 -0.22
CA PHE A 197 -10.83 -5.44 0.54
C PHE A 197 -10.96 -5.71 2.05
N LEU A 198 -11.93 -6.54 2.46
CA LEU A 198 -12.14 -6.88 3.85
C LEU A 198 -10.92 -7.59 4.47
N ASN A 199 -10.30 -8.52 3.72
CA ASN A 199 -9.10 -9.21 4.19
C ASN A 199 -7.96 -8.24 4.49
N TYR A 200 -7.65 -7.30 3.56
CA TYR A 200 -6.63 -6.28 3.80
C TYR A 200 -6.97 -5.38 4.99
N THR A 201 -8.19 -4.90 5.02
CA THR A 201 -8.69 -3.99 6.06
C THR A 201 -8.65 -4.66 7.45
N MET A 202 -8.97 -5.95 7.53
CA MET A 202 -8.87 -6.73 8.77
C MET A 202 -7.42 -6.95 9.21
N ARG A 203 -6.48 -7.16 8.28
CA ARG A 203 -5.05 -7.24 8.60
C ARG A 203 -4.56 -5.94 9.23
N PHE A 204 -4.90 -4.81 8.61
CA PHE A 204 -4.59 -3.49 9.15
C PHE A 204 -5.23 -3.28 10.53
N ARG A 205 -6.51 -3.64 10.69
CA ARG A 205 -7.21 -3.55 11.98
C ARG A 205 -6.51 -4.36 13.07
N PHE A 206 -6.17 -5.62 12.81
CA PHE A 206 -5.52 -6.47 13.81
C PHE A 206 -4.15 -5.96 14.22
N GLU A 207 -3.43 -5.32 13.32
CA GLU A 207 -2.10 -4.79 13.60
C GLU A 207 -2.15 -3.40 14.24
N GLU A 208 -2.89 -2.47 13.65
CA GLU A 208 -2.81 -1.05 14.01
C GLU A 208 -4.01 -0.55 14.85
N CYS A 209 -5.12 -1.30 14.90
CA CYS A 209 -6.37 -0.89 15.54
C CYS A 209 -7.03 -2.02 16.35
N SER A 210 -6.24 -2.96 16.88
CA SER A 210 -6.74 -4.15 17.57
C SER A 210 -7.56 -3.84 18.82
N GLU A 211 -7.35 -2.67 19.44
CA GLU A 211 -8.10 -2.21 20.60
C GLU A 211 -9.51 -1.67 20.27
N LEU A 212 -9.79 -1.43 18.97
CA LEU A 212 -11.12 -0.98 18.54
C LEU A 212 -12.08 -2.17 18.44
N SER A 213 -13.30 -2.00 18.94
CA SER A 213 -14.40 -2.89 18.59
C SER A 213 -14.64 -2.83 17.08
N TRP A 214 -15.29 -3.87 16.53
CA TRP A 214 -15.66 -3.88 15.11
C TRP A 214 -16.46 -2.64 14.69
N ARG A 215 -17.40 -2.23 15.53
CA ARG A 215 -18.23 -1.04 15.28
C ARG A 215 -17.43 0.25 15.24
N GLU A 216 -16.52 0.44 16.19
CA GLU A 216 -15.66 1.63 16.22
C GLU A 216 -14.71 1.65 15.01
N PHE A 217 -14.23 0.48 14.58
CA PHE A 217 -13.42 0.37 13.38
C PHE A 217 -14.21 0.70 12.11
N GLN A 218 -15.46 0.22 11.97
CA GLN A 218 -16.35 0.61 10.87
C GLN A 218 -16.61 2.13 10.84
N GLU A 219 -16.75 2.76 11.99
CA GLU A 219 -16.92 4.22 12.08
C GLU A 219 -15.63 4.96 11.68
N LEU A 220 -14.45 4.41 11.98
CA LEU A 220 -13.18 4.95 11.52
C LEU A 220 -13.05 4.88 9.99
N GLU A 221 -13.37 3.74 9.38
CA GLU A 221 -13.38 3.56 7.94
C GLU A 221 -14.41 4.47 7.24
N ASP A 222 -15.58 4.69 7.85
CA ASP A 222 -16.59 5.61 7.32
C ASP A 222 -16.11 7.06 7.26
N LEU A 223 -15.19 7.45 8.14
CA LEU A 223 -14.52 8.75 8.11
C LEU A 223 -13.35 8.78 7.15
N PHE A 224 -12.53 7.73 7.13
CA PHE A 224 -11.30 7.66 6.33
C PHE A 224 -11.58 7.60 4.83
N LEU A 225 -12.45 6.68 4.38
CA LEU A 225 -12.62 6.39 2.96
C LEU A 225 -13.10 7.58 2.11
N PRO A 226 -14.06 8.42 2.55
CA PRO A 226 -14.44 9.61 1.79
C PRO A 226 -13.33 10.65 1.68
N HIS A 227 -12.50 10.75 2.71
CA HIS A 227 -11.38 11.66 2.75
C HIS A 227 -10.27 11.18 1.80
N TYR A 228 -9.92 9.91 1.90
CA TYR A 228 -8.98 9.25 1.00
C TYR A 228 -9.42 9.37 -0.48
N GLN A 229 -10.71 9.17 -0.76
CA GLN A 229 -11.28 9.31 -2.11
C GLN A 229 -10.97 10.67 -2.73
N GLN A 230 -11.11 11.76 -1.96
CA GLN A 230 -10.83 13.12 -2.45
C GLN A 230 -9.35 13.31 -2.78
N TYR A 231 -8.44 12.76 -1.97
CA TYR A 231 -7.00 12.81 -2.25
C TYR A 231 -6.64 11.98 -3.47
N LEU A 232 -7.13 10.76 -3.56
CA LEU A 232 -6.92 9.87 -4.69
C LEU A 232 -7.32 10.54 -5.99
N GLU A 233 -8.54 11.07 -6.06
CA GLU A 233 -9.06 11.75 -7.25
C GLU A 233 -8.18 12.92 -7.66
N LYS A 234 -7.81 13.78 -6.71
CA LYS A 234 -6.97 14.95 -6.95
C LYS A 234 -5.57 14.54 -7.43
N ASP A 235 -4.92 13.66 -6.70
CA ASP A 235 -3.54 13.27 -6.97
C ASP A 235 -3.41 12.52 -8.30
N MET A 236 -4.34 11.63 -8.62
CA MET A 236 -4.35 10.91 -9.90
C MET A 236 -4.59 11.86 -11.08
N ARG A 237 -5.44 12.86 -10.93
CA ARG A 237 -5.63 13.91 -11.95
C ARG A 237 -4.36 14.75 -12.15
N GLU A 238 -3.67 15.13 -11.08
CA GLU A 238 -2.39 15.84 -11.13
C GLU A 238 -1.27 14.99 -11.76
N CYS A 239 -1.30 13.67 -11.55
CA CYS A 239 -0.38 12.73 -12.21
C CYS A 239 -0.71 12.53 -13.70
N GLY A 240 -1.87 12.96 -14.18
CA GLY A 240 -2.30 12.84 -15.58
C GLY A 240 -2.94 11.50 -15.93
N VAL A 241 -3.44 10.77 -14.95
CA VAL A 241 -4.24 9.56 -15.17
C VAL A 241 -5.55 9.93 -15.89
N ALA A 242 -6.00 9.09 -16.83
CA ALA A 242 -7.22 9.31 -17.60
C ALA A 242 -8.46 9.36 -16.69
N GLU A 243 -9.38 10.28 -16.96
CA GLU A 243 -10.55 10.54 -16.11
C GLU A 243 -11.41 9.29 -15.91
N GLU A 244 -11.58 8.47 -16.94
CA GLU A 244 -12.36 7.22 -16.86
C GLU A 244 -11.75 6.22 -15.87
N VAL A 245 -10.41 6.22 -15.75
CA VAL A 245 -9.70 5.37 -14.77
C VAL A 245 -9.89 5.95 -13.37
N ILE A 246 -9.77 7.26 -13.21
CA ILE A 246 -10.00 7.95 -11.93
C ILE A 246 -11.42 7.68 -11.43
N GLU A 247 -12.43 7.80 -12.30
CA GLU A 247 -13.82 7.49 -11.95
C GLU A 247 -14.00 6.05 -11.47
N GLN A 248 -13.30 5.09 -12.07
CA GLN A 248 -13.34 3.68 -11.65
C GLN A 248 -12.71 3.51 -10.26
N MET A 249 -11.53 4.10 -10.01
CA MET A 249 -10.86 4.07 -8.71
C MET A 249 -11.75 4.68 -7.61
N VAL A 250 -12.29 5.86 -7.85
CA VAL A 250 -13.20 6.58 -6.95
C VAL A 250 -14.47 5.78 -6.65
N ARG A 251 -15.04 5.15 -7.67
CA ARG A 251 -16.21 4.28 -7.52
C ARG A 251 -15.91 3.08 -6.64
N GLN A 252 -14.74 2.44 -6.82
CA GLN A 252 -14.35 1.31 -5.99
C GLN A 252 -14.20 1.70 -4.52
N VAL A 253 -13.60 2.85 -4.23
CA VAL A 253 -13.53 3.38 -2.84
C VAL A 253 -14.92 3.59 -2.25
N ALA A 254 -15.84 4.16 -3.02
CA ALA A 254 -17.23 4.38 -2.58
C ALA A 254 -17.98 3.06 -2.36
N GLU A 255 -17.71 2.02 -3.15
CA GLU A 255 -18.26 0.67 -2.97
C GLU A 255 -17.70 0.01 -1.72
N ASN A 256 -16.40 0.11 -1.48
CA ASN A 256 -15.74 -0.41 -0.29
C ASN A 256 -16.28 0.26 0.98
N ARG A 257 -16.49 1.58 0.95
CA ARG A 257 -17.16 2.29 2.05
C ARG A 257 -18.53 1.69 2.35
N ARG A 258 -19.40 1.57 1.33
CA ARG A 258 -20.76 1.00 1.51
C ARG A 258 -20.71 -0.43 2.04
N PHE A 259 -19.71 -1.20 1.62
CA PHE A 259 -19.54 -2.56 2.07
C PHE A 259 -19.11 -2.63 3.54
N ILE A 260 -18.05 -1.91 3.94
CA ILE A 260 -17.52 -1.98 5.30
C ILE A 260 -18.46 -1.35 6.34
N THR A 261 -19.23 -0.33 5.96
CA THR A 261 -20.18 0.35 6.85
C THR A 261 -21.56 -0.29 6.89
N ASN A 262 -21.76 -1.43 6.20
CA ASN A 262 -23.02 -2.17 6.29
C ASN A 262 -23.24 -2.65 7.73
N PRO A 263 -24.34 -2.25 8.40
CA PRO A 263 -24.63 -2.64 9.77
C PRO A 263 -24.89 -4.14 9.95
N GLU A 264 -25.20 -4.85 8.86
CA GLU A 264 -25.42 -6.30 8.83
C GLU A 264 -24.11 -7.09 8.59
N LEU A 265 -22.98 -6.40 8.37
CA LEU A 265 -21.71 -7.05 8.23
C LEU A 265 -21.16 -7.41 9.60
N ASP A 266 -21.21 -8.70 9.91
CA ASP A 266 -20.61 -9.24 11.13
C ASP A 266 -19.10 -9.05 11.14
N GLU A 267 -18.51 -9.00 12.34
CA GLU A 267 -17.06 -9.02 12.49
C GLU A 267 -16.48 -10.30 11.88
N PRO A 268 -15.59 -10.17 10.89
CA PRO A 268 -14.99 -11.35 10.28
C PRO A 268 -14.15 -12.13 11.29
N SER A 269 -14.19 -13.46 11.20
CA SER A 269 -13.29 -14.30 11.99
C SER A 269 -11.84 -14.14 11.55
N GLN A 270 -10.89 -14.47 12.43
CA GLN A 270 -9.46 -14.45 12.08
C GLN A 270 -9.09 -15.41 10.94
N GLU A 271 -9.95 -16.37 10.63
CA GLU A 271 -9.77 -17.30 9.49
C GLU A 271 -9.66 -16.58 8.15
N ILE A 272 -10.24 -15.38 8.02
CA ILE A 272 -10.11 -14.55 6.80
C ILE A 272 -8.66 -14.17 6.52
N LEU A 273 -7.78 -14.19 7.52
CA LEU A 273 -6.36 -13.82 7.40
C LEU A 273 -5.48 -14.92 6.83
N GLN A 274 -6.02 -16.14 6.60
CA GLN A 274 -5.21 -17.29 6.20
C GLN A 274 -4.56 -17.13 4.82
N ASP A 275 -5.21 -16.41 3.89
CA ASP A 275 -4.69 -16.20 2.54
C ASP A 275 -4.47 -14.71 2.24
N TRP A 276 -3.23 -14.35 1.91
CA TRP A 276 -2.98 -13.03 1.32
C TRP A 276 -3.59 -12.99 -0.09
N PRO A 277 -4.42 -11.98 -0.43
CA PRO A 277 -5.18 -11.97 -1.68
C PRO A 277 -4.33 -11.67 -2.93
N MET A 278 -3.06 -12.06 -2.95
CA MET A 278 -2.14 -11.86 -4.10
C MET A 278 -2.56 -12.61 -5.37
N ALA A 279 -3.47 -13.60 -5.28
CA ALA A 279 -3.95 -14.34 -6.45
C ALA A 279 -4.56 -13.45 -7.55
N HIS A 280 -4.94 -12.22 -7.22
CA HIS A 280 -5.51 -11.26 -8.18
C HIS A 280 -4.46 -10.34 -8.84
N SER A 281 -3.25 -10.21 -8.29
CA SER A 281 -2.20 -9.38 -8.89
C SER A 281 -1.75 -9.89 -10.26
N GLU A 282 -1.75 -11.21 -10.50
CA GLU A 282 -1.47 -11.80 -11.81
C GLU A 282 -2.52 -11.39 -12.89
N LYS A 283 -3.76 -11.10 -12.48
CA LYS A 283 -4.83 -10.67 -13.40
C LYS A 283 -4.81 -9.16 -13.68
N LEU A 284 -4.21 -8.38 -12.79
CA LEU A 284 -4.17 -6.92 -12.88
C LEU A 284 -2.95 -6.39 -13.64
N SER A 285 -2.00 -7.24 -14.02
CA SER A 285 -0.79 -6.86 -14.77
C SER A 285 -1.05 -6.36 -16.20
N SER A 286 -2.31 -6.16 -16.60
CA SER A 286 -2.68 -5.54 -17.88
C SER A 286 -3.83 -4.54 -17.67
N PRO A 287 -3.69 -3.28 -18.14
CA PRO A 287 -4.77 -2.29 -18.13
C PRO A 287 -6.07 -2.80 -18.79
N ARG A 288 -5.98 -3.80 -19.68
CA ARG A 288 -7.12 -4.46 -20.33
C ARG A 288 -7.99 -5.28 -19.36
N HIS A 289 -7.50 -5.60 -18.15
CA HIS A 289 -8.22 -6.43 -17.19
C HIS A 289 -9.02 -5.60 -16.17
N MET A 290 -8.63 -4.37 -15.86
CA MET A 290 -9.41 -3.50 -14.98
C MET A 290 -10.83 -3.26 -15.52
N GLY A 291 -10.99 -3.13 -16.85
CA GLY A 291 -12.31 -2.98 -17.49
C GLY A 291 -13.19 -4.24 -17.45
N LYS A 292 -12.61 -5.45 -17.33
CA LYS A 292 -13.38 -6.69 -17.41
C LYS A 292 -13.85 -7.24 -16.07
N THR A 293 -13.07 -7.05 -15.00
CA THR A 293 -13.44 -7.53 -13.65
C THR A 293 -14.50 -6.63 -13.00
N ALA A 294 -14.48 -5.32 -13.24
CA ALA A 294 -15.53 -4.43 -12.78
C ALA A 294 -16.90 -4.74 -13.44
N PHE A 295 -16.90 -5.24 -14.69
CA PHE A 295 -18.13 -5.58 -15.41
C PHE A 295 -18.67 -6.98 -15.11
N ALA A 296 -17.84 -7.95 -14.69
CA ALA A 296 -18.28 -9.31 -14.41
C ALA A 296 -19.19 -9.43 -13.18
N ASN A 297 -19.06 -8.52 -12.23
CA ASN A 297 -19.87 -8.52 -11.00
C ASN A 297 -21.11 -7.60 -11.06
N SER A 298 -21.24 -6.76 -12.09
CA SER A 298 -22.36 -5.81 -12.18
C SER A 298 -23.62 -6.34 -12.90
N GLY A 299 -23.57 -7.54 -13.48
CA GLY A 299 -24.75 -8.17 -14.12
C GLY A 299 -25.33 -7.39 -15.32
N VAL A 300 -24.60 -6.43 -15.88
CA VAL A 300 -25.04 -5.67 -17.05
C VAL A 300 -24.39 -6.27 -18.29
N SER A 301 -25.19 -7.05 -19.05
CA SER A 301 -24.86 -7.41 -20.45
C SER A 301 -24.93 -6.16 -21.31
N LEU A 302 -23.90 -5.92 -22.09
CA LEU A 302 -23.96 -5.05 -23.25
C LEU A 302 -24.69 -5.72 -24.39
#